data_4a6298844f9f87461e7b066befccbaf1
#
_entry.id   4a6298844f9f87461e7b066befccbaf1
#
_cell.length_a   1.000
_cell.length_b   1.000
_cell.length_c   1.000
_cell.angle_alpha   90.00
_cell.angle_beta   90.00
_cell.angle_gamma   90.00
#
_symmetry.space_group_name_H-M   'P 1'
#
loop_
_entity.id
_entity.type
_entity.pdbx_description
1 polymer ?
#
loop_
_entity_poly.entity_id
_entity_poly.type
_entity_poly.pdbx_seq_one_letter_code
_entity_poly.pdbx_strand_id
1 'polypeptide(L)'
;MFARVSRFTARVGDLEEGLALAREAVAPRVEKQPGFEGTMVMMDRETGFAYTITFWKTEKDLAGSRERGQREAETAAQMFDVNAEVSNCEVVFSTFPTSAA
;
A
#
# COMPACT_ATOMS: atom_id res chain seq x y z
N MET A 1 15.56 2.42 3.99
CA MET A 1 14.10 2.50 3.77
C MET A 1 13.59 1.20 3.19
N PHE A 2 12.41 0.79 3.60
CA PHE A 2 11.76 -0.45 3.16
C PHE A 2 10.37 -0.13 2.66
N ALA A 3 9.84 -0.98 1.79
CA ALA A 3 8.54 -0.74 1.19
C ALA A 3 7.70 -2.02 1.18
N ARG A 4 6.41 -1.86 1.46
CA ARG A 4 5.43 -2.90 1.18
C ARG A 4 4.69 -2.52 -0.09
N VAL A 5 4.73 -3.43 -1.06
CA VAL A 5 4.05 -3.25 -2.33
C VAL A 5 2.88 -4.22 -2.38
N SER A 6 1.66 -3.69 -2.48
CA SER A 6 0.45 -4.50 -2.61
C SER A 6 -0.13 -4.27 -4.00
N ARG A 7 -0.33 -5.34 -4.75
CA ARG A 7 -0.93 -5.28 -6.07
C ARG A 7 -2.33 -5.87 -6.02
N PHE A 8 -3.28 -5.12 -6.53
CA PHE A 8 -4.67 -5.53 -6.63
C PHE A 8 -5.07 -5.65 -8.09
N THR A 9 -5.92 -6.63 -8.37
CA THR A 9 -6.53 -6.78 -9.69
C THR A 9 -8.03 -6.58 -9.50
N ALA A 10 -8.61 -5.57 -10.14
CA ALA A 10 -10.00 -5.21 -9.96
C ALA A 10 -10.61 -4.83 -11.30
N ARG A 11 -11.95 -4.85 -11.37
CA ARG A 11 -12.64 -4.28 -12.51
C ARG A 11 -12.40 -2.77 -12.50
N VAL A 12 -12.28 -2.18 -13.70
CA VAL A 12 -11.94 -0.76 -13.83
C VAL A 12 -12.90 0.13 -13.03
N GLY A 13 -14.19 -0.20 -13.02
CA GLY A 13 -15.18 0.56 -12.28
C GLY A 13 -14.98 0.56 -10.77
N ASP A 14 -14.31 -0.45 -10.23
CA ASP A 14 -14.08 -0.58 -8.79
C ASP A 14 -12.85 0.20 -8.30
N LEU A 15 -11.99 0.65 -9.21
CA LEU A 15 -10.76 1.35 -8.85
C LEU A 15 -11.02 2.66 -8.11
N GLU A 16 -12.01 3.42 -8.53
CA GLU A 16 -12.33 4.70 -7.89
C GLU A 16 -12.86 4.50 -6.47
N GLU A 17 -13.69 3.48 -6.26
CA GLU A 17 -14.17 3.14 -4.92
C GLU A 17 -13.04 2.66 -4.03
N GLY A 18 -12.13 1.85 -4.57
CA GLY A 18 -10.96 1.38 -3.84
C GLY A 18 -10.04 2.51 -3.45
N LEU A 19 -9.85 3.50 -4.32
CA LEU A 19 -9.06 4.69 -4.03
C LEU A 19 -9.69 5.50 -2.90
N ALA A 20 -11.01 5.70 -2.94
CA ALA A 20 -11.71 6.41 -1.89
C ALA A 20 -11.57 5.70 -0.54
N LEU A 21 -11.70 4.38 -0.52
CA LEU A 21 -11.50 3.58 0.68
C LEU A 21 -10.09 3.73 1.23
N ALA A 22 -9.08 3.65 0.36
CA ALA A 22 -7.68 3.79 0.77
C ALA A 22 -7.43 5.16 1.37
N ARG A 23 -7.95 6.21 0.76
CA ARG A 23 -7.73 7.59 1.19
C ARG A 23 -8.44 7.90 2.51
N GLU A 24 -9.66 7.42 2.68
CA GLU A 24 -10.52 7.81 3.79
C GLU A 24 -10.42 6.87 5.01
N ALA A 25 -10.22 5.58 4.77
CA ALA A 25 -10.24 4.59 5.83
C ALA A 25 -8.89 3.98 6.15
N VAL A 26 -8.08 3.70 5.13
CA VAL A 26 -6.81 2.99 5.32
C VAL A 26 -5.66 3.93 5.66
N ALA A 27 -5.46 4.98 4.86
CA ALA A 27 -4.33 5.89 5.03
C ALA A 27 -4.23 6.49 6.43
N PRO A 28 -5.32 6.99 7.05
CA PRO A 28 -5.21 7.56 8.39
C PRO A 28 -4.72 6.58 9.46
N ARG A 29 -5.02 5.30 9.30
CA ARG A 29 -4.55 4.26 10.22
C ARG A 29 -3.07 3.95 10.03
N VAL A 30 -2.65 3.87 8.77
CA VAL A 30 -1.26 3.53 8.42
C VAL A 30 -0.31 4.66 8.83
N GLU A 31 -0.70 5.90 8.61
CA GLU A 31 0.11 7.07 8.95
C GLU A 31 0.50 7.16 10.43
N LYS A 32 -0.28 6.55 11.31
CA LYS A 32 -0.03 6.57 12.76
C LYS A 32 0.93 5.48 13.22
N GLN A 33 1.33 4.57 12.35
CA GLN A 33 2.19 3.47 12.74
C GLN A 33 3.66 3.90 12.86
N PRO A 34 4.42 3.28 13.78
CA PRO A 34 5.84 3.61 13.96
C PRO A 34 6.63 3.41 12.68
N GLY A 35 7.50 4.37 12.36
CA GLY A 35 8.38 4.28 11.20
C GLY A 35 7.74 4.52 9.86
N PHE A 36 6.48 4.91 9.81
CA PHE A 36 5.81 5.24 8.56
C PHE A 36 6.48 6.45 7.89
N GLU A 37 6.85 6.31 6.61
CA GLU A 37 7.52 7.35 5.84
C GLU A 37 6.69 7.92 4.69
N GLY A 38 5.69 7.21 4.24
CA GLY A 38 4.82 7.70 3.17
C GLY A 38 4.03 6.58 2.51
N THR A 39 3.10 6.98 1.67
CA THR A 39 2.29 6.05 0.88
C THR A 39 2.11 6.57 -0.53
N MET A 40 1.93 5.65 -1.46
CA MET A 40 1.70 5.96 -2.86
C MET A 40 0.69 4.96 -3.42
N VAL A 41 -0.28 5.46 -4.18
CA VAL A 41 -1.23 4.62 -4.89
C VAL A 41 -1.09 4.89 -6.38
N MET A 42 -0.97 3.83 -7.16
CA MET A 42 -0.88 3.91 -8.61
C MET A 42 -1.97 3.04 -9.22
N MET A 43 -2.51 3.49 -10.33
CA MET A 43 -3.53 2.74 -11.07
C MET A 43 -3.20 2.69 -12.53
N ASP A 44 -3.34 1.50 -13.13
CA ASP A 44 -3.38 1.35 -14.58
C ASP A 44 -4.85 1.24 -14.97
N ARG A 45 -5.38 2.33 -15.53
CA ARG A 45 -6.81 2.39 -15.84
C ARG A 45 -7.21 1.54 -17.03
N GLU A 46 -6.25 1.10 -17.83
CA GLU A 46 -6.52 0.20 -18.95
C GLU A 46 -6.63 -1.26 -18.51
N THR A 47 -5.73 -1.69 -17.62
CA THR A 47 -5.67 -3.09 -17.20
C THR A 47 -6.49 -3.41 -15.96
N GLY A 48 -6.79 -2.40 -15.13
CA GLY A 48 -7.44 -2.59 -13.84
C GLY A 48 -6.49 -2.95 -12.70
N PHE A 49 -5.16 -2.92 -12.94
CA PHE A 49 -4.20 -3.13 -11.87
C PHE A 49 -4.07 -1.87 -11.03
N ALA A 50 -4.03 -2.05 -9.72
CA ALA A 50 -3.76 -0.98 -8.77
C ALA A 50 -2.64 -1.42 -7.83
N TYR A 51 -1.79 -0.48 -7.45
CA TYR A 51 -0.64 -0.71 -6.59
C TYR A 51 -0.71 0.24 -5.41
N THR A 52 -0.56 -0.28 -4.20
CA THR A 52 -0.40 0.53 -3.00
C THR A 52 0.99 0.27 -2.45
N ILE A 53 1.76 1.33 -2.25
CA ILE A 53 3.11 1.23 -1.71
C ILE A 53 3.14 2.01 -0.42
N THR A 54 3.60 1.38 0.67
CA THR A 54 3.85 2.04 1.93
C THR A 54 5.34 1.97 2.24
N PHE A 55 5.90 3.09 2.68
CA PHE A 55 7.33 3.20 2.96
C PHE A 55 7.58 3.25 4.45
N TRP A 56 8.65 2.58 4.90
CA TRP A 56 8.97 2.38 6.31
C TRP A 56 10.45 2.65 6.55
N LYS A 57 10.74 3.26 7.69
CA LYS A 57 12.10 3.67 8.03
C LYS A 57 13.04 2.48 8.20
N THR A 58 12.58 1.44 8.90
CA THR A 58 13.39 0.25 9.18
C THR A 58 12.67 -1.02 8.80
N GLU A 59 13.44 -2.10 8.64
CA GLU A 59 12.87 -3.42 8.40
C GLU A 59 11.96 -3.86 9.56
N LYS A 60 12.33 -3.52 10.78
CA LYS A 60 11.52 -3.83 11.96
C LYS A 60 10.16 -3.14 11.91
N ASP A 61 10.13 -1.88 11.49
CA ASP A 61 8.87 -1.15 11.36
C ASP A 61 7.98 -1.75 10.27
N LEU A 62 8.59 -2.14 9.15
CA LEU A 62 7.89 -2.84 8.08
C LEU A 62 7.29 -4.16 8.59
N ALA A 63 8.08 -4.95 9.31
CA ALA A 63 7.64 -6.22 9.86
C ALA A 63 6.50 -6.04 10.86
N GLY A 64 6.58 -5.02 11.71
CA GLY A 64 5.52 -4.72 12.68
C GLY A 64 4.21 -4.31 12.03
N SER A 65 4.25 -3.75 10.83
CA SER A 65 3.06 -3.35 10.09
C SER A 65 2.45 -4.47 9.25
N ARG A 66 3.14 -5.61 9.12
CA ARG A 66 2.75 -6.69 8.20
C ARG A 66 1.33 -7.19 8.41
N GLU A 67 0.99 -7.51 9.64
CA GLU A 67 -0.32 -8.05 9.97
C GLU A 67 -1.44 -7.07 9.64
N ARG A 68 -1.22 -5.79 9.92
CA ARG A 68 -2.21 -4.75 9.62
C ARG A 68 -2.38 -4.55 8.13
N GLY A 69 -1.28 -4.57 7.37
CA GLY A 69 -1.32 -4.48 5.91
C GLY A 69 -2.07 -5.64 5.28
N GLN A 70 -1.91 -6.83 5.82
CA GLN A 70 -2.62 -8.02 5.35
C GLN A 70 -4.13 -7.88 5.58
N ARG A 71 -4.54 -7.39 6.74
CA ARG A 71 -5.96 -7.16 7.02
C ARG A 71 -6.60 -6.19 6.04
N GLU A 72 -5.90 -5.10 5.73
CA GLU A 72 -6.42 -4.11 4.79
C GLU A 72 -6.56 -4.69 3.39
N ALA A 73 -5.60 -5.51 2.96
CA ALA A 73 -5.67 -6.21 1.68
C ALA A 73 -6.83 -7.19 1.63
N GLU A 74 -7.05 -7.94 2.71
CA GLU A 74 -8.17 -8.87 2.81
C GLU A 74 -9.52 -8.15 2.77
N THR A 75 -9.63 -7.01 3.45
CA THR A 75 -10.83 -6.19 3.44
C THR A 75 -11.13 -5.69 2.03
N ALA A 76 -10.11 -5.21 1.32
CA ALA A 76 -10.28 -4.76 -0.06
C ALA A 76 -10.72 -5.91 -0.97
N ALA A 77 -10.14 -7.09 -0.81
CA ALA A 77 -10.50 -8.26 -1.60
C ALA A 77 -11.96 -8.65 -1.39
N GLN A 78 -12.46 -8.57 -0.17
CA GLN A 78 -13.85 -8.88 0.13
C GLN A 78 -14.82 -7.88 -0.49
N MET A 79 -14.46 -6.59 -0.47
CA MET A 79 -15.34 -5.53 -0.94
C MET A 79 -15.39 -5.41 -2.46
N PHE A 80 -14.28 -5.65 -3.14
CA PHE A 80 -14.14 -5.34 -4.56
C PHE A 80 -13.86 -6.56 -5.43
N ASP A 81 -13.91 -7.74 -4.87
CA ASP A 81 -13.61 -8.98 -5.59
C ASP A 81 -12.23 -8.90 -6.28
N VAL A 82 -11.25 -8.45 -5.53
CA VAL A 82 -9.87 -8.29 -6.01
C VAL A 82 -8.95 -9.33 -5.38
N ASN A 83 -7.85 -9.62 -6.08
CA ASN A 83 -6.78 -10.45 -5.55
C ASN A 83 -5.63 -9.53 -5.16
N ALA A 84 -5.13 -9.70 -3.94
CA ALA A 84 -4.02 -8.91 -3.44
C ALA A 84 -2.75 -9.74 -3.40
N GLU A 85 -1.67 -9.23 -3.98
CA GLU A 85 -0.33 -9.80 -3.87
C GLU A 85 0.53 -8.82 -3.10
N VAL A 86 1.20 -9.27 -2.07
CA VAL A 86 2.00 -8.41 -1.19
C VAL A 86 3.47 -8.82 -1.25
N SER A 87 4.34 -7.83 -1.50
CA SER A 87 5.78 -8.00 -1.48
C SER A 87 6.40 -7.01 -0.52
N ASN A 88 7.39 -7.46 0.25
CA ASN A 88 8.14 -6.59 1.15
C ASN A 88 9.54 -6.44 0.58
N CYS A 89 9.96 -5.20 0.34
CA CYS A 89 11.17 -4.89 -0.41
C CYS A 89 12.07 -3.92 0.36
N GLU A 90 13.37 -4.06 0.17
CA GLU A 90 14.30 -3.01 0.55
C GLU A 90 14.40 -2.01 -0.59
N VAL A 91 14.33 -0.72 -0.28
CA VAL A 91 14.56 0.32 -1.29
C VAL A 91 16.07 0.47 -1.47
N VAL A 92 16.58 0.00 -2.59
CA VAL A 92 18.02 -0.01 -2.86
C VAL A 92 18.50 1.18 -3.65
N PHE A 93 17.59 1.94 -4.26
CA PHE A 93 17.91 3.16 -4.99
C PHE A 93 16.65 4.01 -5.12
N SER A 94 16.80 5.32 -4.93
CA SER A 94 15.71 6.28 -5.11
C SER A 94 16.29 7.66 -5.37
N THR A 95 15.64 8.41 -6.26
CA THR A 95 15.95 9.82 -6.49
C THR A 95 14.97 10.74 -5.79
N PHE A 96 13.94 10.19 -5.15
CA PHE A 96 13.01 10.99 -4.38
C PHE A 96 13.68 11.48 -3.10
N PRO A 97 13.37 12.71 -2.64
CA PRO A 97 13.77 13.14 -1.31
C PRO A 97 13.17 12.20 -0.28
N THR A 98 13.95 11.80 0.73
CA THR A 98 13.45 10.96 1.80
C THR A 98 13.55 11.72 3.12
N SER A 99 12.56 11.50 4.00
CA SER A 99 12.55 12.13 5.31
C SER A 99 13.67 11.62 6.21
N ALA A 100 14.26 10.49 5.86
CA ALA A 100 15.39 9.91 6.59
C ALA A 100 16.73 10.57 6.26
N ALA A 101 16.74 11.38 5.23
CA ALA A 101 17.97 12.07 4.82
C ALA A 101 18.41 13.13 5.83
#